data_b02f5b2fc462f514bd3ebd0813e5bacb
#
_entry.id   b02f5b2fc462f514bd3ebd0813e5bacb
#
_cell.length_a   1.000
_cell.length_b   1.000
_cell.length_c   1.000
_cell.angle_alpha   90.00
_cell.angle_beta   90.00
_cell.angle_gamma   90.00
#
_symmetry.space_group_name_H-M   'P 1'
#
loop_
_entity.id
_entity.type
_entity.pdbx_description
1 polymer ?
#
loop_
_entity_poly.entity_id
_entity_poly.type
_entity_poly.pdbx_seq_one_letter_code
_entity_poly.pdbx_strand_id
1 'polypeptide(L)'
;MLYSDGGGVLPQPACINFFLENSTEGVVTHTLDLFVESSLKIVAQIVMPIQHCLVRNNLRTKIRKLYSHPQALAQCRDWLQQNMPSVEIIEASSTTRAAEMAAAEKSAAAIAGSLAAQRYDLQIVDQNIQDNASNATRFFVLGRKCSPSTGKDRTSLVVGIEDKVGALHQVMEPFRKNKLNMTKIESRPSKRKAWEYLFFIDCDGHFEDKKVANAIAELDHMS
;
A
#
# COMPACT_ATOMS: atom_id res chain seq x y z
N MET A 1 -7.88 -13.68 -8.22
CA MET A 1 -7.96 -12.86 -6.99
C MET A 1 -8.56 -11.53 -7.36
N LEU A 2 -9.58 -11.06 -6.66
CA LEU A 2 -10.48 -10.01 -7.15
C LEU A 2 -10.77 -8.95 -6.11
N TYR A 3 -10.88 -7.71 -6.52
CA TYR A 3 -11.34 -6.63 -5.67
C TYR A 3 -12.10 -5.55 -6.46
N SER A 4 -12.88 -4.76 -5.73
CA SER A 4 -13.66 -3.65 -6.26
C SER A 4 -13.27 -2.34 -5.59
N ASP A 5 -13.13 -1.26 -6.36
CA ASP A 5 -12.88 0.10 -5.88
C ASP A 5 -14.17 0.80 -5.37
N GLY A 6 -15.33 0.13 -5.49
CA GLY A 6 -16.60 0.69 -5.09
C GLY A 6 -16.71 0.86 -3.57
N GLY A 7 -16.95 2.08 -3.07
CA GLY A 7 -17.14 2.42 -1.67
C GLY A 7 -18.39 1.80 -1.01
N GLY A 8 -18.63 0.52 -1.21
CA GLY A 8 -19.73 -0.23 -0.60
C GLY A 8 -19.46 -0.53 0.87
N VAL A 9 -20.51 -0.48 1.70
CA VAL A 9 -20.50 -0.93 3.09
C VAL A 9 -20.10 -2.39 3.14
N LEU A 10 -18.96 -2.70 3.77
CA LEU A 10 -18.46 -4.06 3.93
C LEU A 10 -19.41 -4.85 4.86
N PRO A 11 -19.97 -5.99 4.41
CA PRO A 11 -20.75 -6.85 5.29
C PRO A 11 -19.84 -7.49 6.35
N GLN A 12 -20.18 -7.34 7.61
CA GLN A 12 -19.53 -8.01 8.73
C GLN A 12 -19.87 -9.53 8.76
N PRO A 13 -19.03 -10.46 9.27
CA PRO A 13 -17.69 -10.31 9.84
C PRO A 13 -16.64 -11.16 9.12
N ALA A 14 -15.41 -10.75 9.19
CA ALA A 14 -14.16 -11.37 8.77
C ALA A 14 -13.55 -10.78 7.51
N CYS A 15 -13.42 -9.45 7.47
CA CYS A 15 -12.50 -8.81 6.53
C CYS A 15 -11.20 -8.49 7.27
N ILE A 16 -10.08 -8.96 6.74
CA ILE A 16 -8.75 -8.65 7.24
C ILE A 16 -8.15 -7.62 6.29
N ASN A 17 -7.71 -6.49 6.81
CA ASN A 17 -7.00 -5.49 6.03
C ASN A 17 -5.53 -5.88 5.96
N PHE A 18 -4.99 -6.01 4.75
CA PHE A 18 -3.58 -6.26 4.51
C PHE A 18 -2.94 -5.07 3.82
N PHE A 19 -1.84 -4.57 4.43
CA PHE A 19 -0.98 -3.58 3.80
C PHE A 19 -0.32 -4.18 2.56
N LEU A 20 -0.56 -3.61 1.40
CA LEU A 20 -0.03 -4.11 0.14
C LEU A 20 1.19 -3.31 -0.31
N GLU A 21 1.01 -2.02 -0.46
CA GLU A 21 2.03 -1.14 -1.03
C GLU A 21 1.83 0.31 -0.59
N ASN A 22 2.92 1.03 -0.58
CA ASN A 22 2.93 2.48 -0.53
C ASN A 22 3.39 3.02 -1.88
N SER A 23 2.78 4.10 -2.35
CA SER A 23 3.06 4.68 -3.67
C SER A 23 4.50 5.19 -3.83
N THR A 24 5.19 5.42 -2.73
CA THR A 24 6.59 5.91 -2.70
C THR A 24 7.58 4.78 -2.40
N GLU A 25 7.23 3.86 -1.50
CA GLU A 25 8.11 2.81 -0.98
C GLU A 25 7.99 1.48 -1.74
N GLY A 26 6.91 1.32 -2.51
CA GLY A 26 6.65 0.10 -3.26
C GLY A 26 5.92 -0.98 -2.45
N VAL A 27 6.05 -2.22 -2.91
CA VAL A 27 5.27 -3.38 -2.45
C VAL A 27 5.85 -4.01 -1.20
N VAL A 28 4.99 -4.38 -0.25
CA VAL A 28 5.37 -5.23 0.88
C VAL A 28 5.45 -6.68 0.43
N THR A 29 6.66 -7.14 0.21
CA THR A 29 6.95 -8.44 -0.40
C THR A 29 6.34 -9.64 0.34
N HIS A 30 6.33 -9.63 1.68
CA HIS A 30 5.72 -10.70 2.47
C HIS A 30 4.21 -10.84 2.25
N THR A 31 3.51 -9.73 1.96
CA THR A 31 2.08 -9.75 1.70
C THR A 31 1.74 -10.55 0.44
N LEU A 32 2.53 -10.39 -0.63
CA LEU A 32 2.33 -11.13 -1.87
C LEU A 32 2.58 -12.63 -1.68
N ASP A 33 3.61 -13.00 -0.94
CA ASP A 33 3.92 -14.42 -0.67
C ASP A 33 2.76 -15.13 0.03
N LEU A 34 2.08 -14.47 0.98
CA LEU A 34 0.92 -15.02 1.69
C LEU A 34 -0.28 -15.29 0.75
N PHE A 35 -0.44 -14.51 -0.32
CA PHE A 35 -1.54 -14.74 -1.27
C PHE A 35 -1.40 -16.04 -2.06
N VAL A 36 -0.18 -16.50 -2.32
CA VAL A 36 0.07 -17.76 -3.05
C VAL A 36 -0.41 -18.97 -2.27
N GLU A 37 -0.36 -18.90 -0.94
CA GLU A 37 -0.73 -19.99 -0.04
C GLU A 37 -2.16 -19.87 0.51
N SER A 38 -2.78 -18.69 0.37
CA SER A 38 -4.08 -18.40 0.97
C SER A 38 -5.24 -18.73 0.03
N SER A 39 -6.31 -19.32 0.59
CA SER A 39 -7.61 -19.48 -0.09
C SER A 39 -8.48 -18.22 -0.07
N LEU A 40 -8.04 -17.18 0.62
CA LEU A 40 -8.76 -15.91 0.70
C LEU A 40 -8.72 -15.17 -0.64
N LYS A 41 -9.78 -14.41 -0.89
CA LYS A 41 -9.91 -13.56 -2.09
C LYS A 41 -9.76 -12.10 -1.71
N ILE A 42 -9.20 -11.30 -2.60
CA ILE A 42 -9.26 -9.85 -2.49
C ILE A 42 -10.69 -9.45 -2.85
N VAL A 43 -11.41 -8.82 -1.91
CA VAL A 43 -12.82 -8.45 -2.10
C VAL A 43 -13.02 -6.94 -2.22
N ALA A 44 -12.05 -6.15 -1.78
CA ALA A 44 -12.00 -4.71 -1.97
C ALA A 44 -10.57 -4.20 -1.79
N GLN A 45 -10.34 -2.96 -2.19
CA GLN A 45 -9.14 -2.20 -1.79
C GLN A 45 -9.54 -0.92 -1.06
N ILE A 46 -8.64 -0.44 -0.22
CA ILE A 46 -8.70 0.86 0.42
C ILE A 46 -7.43 1.60 0.04
N VAL A 47 -7.56 2.77 -0.56
CA VAL A 47 -6.45 3.68 -0.83
C VAL A 47 -6.53 4.83 0.16
N MET A 48 -5.52 4.95 1.02
CA MET A 48 -5.48 5.94 2.08
C MET A 48 -4.35 6.94 1.81
N PRO A 49 -4.67 8.23 1.62
CA PRO A 49 -3.64 9.27 1.52
C PRO A 49 -2.81 9.29 2.81
N ILE A 50 -1.50 9.39 2.67
CA ILE A 50 -0.58 9.54 3.79
C ILE A 50 -0.27 11.02 3.97
N GLN A 51 -0.66 11.54 5.12
CA GLN A 51 -0.44 12.92 5.51
C GLN A 51 0.41 12.95 6.77
N HIS A 52 1.55 13.61 6.68
CA HIS A 52 2.42 13.85 7.80
C HIS A 52 2.19 15.25 8.37
N CYS A 53 2.11 15.31 9.70
CA CYS A 53 1.97 16.55 10.45
C CYS A 53 3.14 16.71 11.40
N LEU A 54 3.59 17.95 11.63
CA LEU A 54 4.42 18.29 12.74
C LEU A 54 3.53 18.50 13.98
N VAL A 55 3.70 17.69 15.00
CA VAL A 55 2.87 17.68 16.20
C VAL A 55 3.70 17.85 17.46
N ARG A 56 3.16 18.54 18.49
CA ARG A 56 3.82 18.77 19.77
C ARG A 56 2.84 19.11 20.89
N ASN A 57 3.29 19.00 22.14
CA ASN A 57 2.45 19.33 23.30
C ASN A 57 2.49 20.79 23.74
N ASN A 58 3.53 21.55 23.38
CA ASN A 58 3.73 22.90 23.88
C ASN A 58 4.26 23.87 22.80
N LEU A 59 3.46 24.84 22.39
CA LEU A 59 3.83 25.83 21.36
C LEU A 59 4.79 26.91 21.83
N ARG A 60 4.98 27.09 23.15
CA ARG A 60 5.76 28.20 23.71
C ARG A 60 7.25 27.93 23.80
N THR A 61 7.69 26.66 23.72
CA THR A 61 9.09 26.28 23.81
C THR A 61 9.71 26.09 22.43
N LYS A 62 11.01 26.38 22.28
CA LYS A 62 11.74 26.06 21.07
C LYS A 62 11.83 24.51 20.92
N ILE A 63 11.57 24.00 19.73
CA ILE A 63 11.77 22.58 19.42
C ILE A 63 13.28 22.32 19.34
N ARG A 64 13.76 21.35 20.13
CA ARG A 64 15.14 20.88 20.14
C ARG A 64 15.27 19.47 19.60
N LYS A 65 14.25 18.64 19.80
CA LYS A 65 14.22 17.24 19.36
C LYS A 65 13.01 16.97 18.49
N LEU A 66 13.22 16.14 17.49
CA LEU A 66 12.17 15.67 16.58
C LEU A 66 12.17 14.15 16.55
N TYR A 67 11.05 13.56 16.93
CA TYR A 67 10.83 12.12 16.91
C TYR A 67 10.06 11.71 15.67
N SER A 68 10.48 10.66 14.97
CA SER A 68 9.65 9.98 13.99
C SER A 68 10.20 8.61 13.59
N HIS A 69 9.40 7.87 12.83
CA HIS A 69 9.88 6.67 12.14
C HIS A 69 10.79 7.05 10.96
N PRO A 70 11.88 6.30 10.69
CA PRO A 70 12.82 6.62 9.61
C PRO A 70 12.16 6.88 8.27
N GLN A 71 11.14 6.10 7.93
CA GLN A 71 10.38 6.25 6.68
C GLN A 71 9.65 7.61 6.59
N ALA A 72 9.02 8.06 7.68
CA ALA A 72 8.34 9.36 7.70
C ALA A 72 9.34 10.52 7.66
N LEU A 73 10.52 10.37 8.28
CA LEU A 73 11.62 11.33 8.16
C LEU A 73 12.11 11.44 6.72
N ALA A 74 12.28 10.32 6.01
CA ALA A 74 12.67 10.31 4.62
C ALA A 74 11.63 10.97 3.70
N GLN A 75 10.34 10.80 4.00
CA GLN A 75 9.23 11.38 3.24
C GLN A 75 9.00 12.88 3.50
N CYS A 76 9.63 13.45 4.54
CA CYS A 76 9.57 14.87 4.89
C CYS A 76 10.94 15.54 4.85
N ARG A 77 11.88 14.99 4.11
CA ARG A 77 13.30 15.39 4.13
C ARG A 77 13.51 16.82 3.70
N ASP A 78 12.91 17.21 2.58
CA ASP A 78 13.09 18.55 2.00
C ASP A 78 12.44 19.60 2.90
N TRP A 79 11.25 19.31 3.42
CA TRP A 79 10.57 20.15 4.38
C TRP A 79 11.41 20.37 5.66
N LEU A 80 12.01 19.29 6.20
CA LEU A 80 12.86 19.35 7.40
C LEU A 80 14.12 20.19 7.18
N GLN A 81 14.77 20.04 6.04
CA GLN A 81 15.95 20.82 5.69
C GLN A 81 15.66 22.32 5.62
N GLN A 82 14.49 22.70 5.11
CA GLN A 82 14.08 24.10 4.97
C GLN A 82 13.62 24.72 6.29
N ASN A 83 12.86 23.98 7.11
CA ASN A 83 12.16 24.54 8.28
C ASN A 83 12.84 24.22 9.61
N MET A 84 13.60 23.13 9.69
CA MET A 84 14.20 22.64 10.94
C MET A 84 15.64 22.11 10.77
N PRO A 85 16.56 22.84 10.12
CA PRO A 85 17.88 22.32 9.75
C PRO A 85 18.80 21.98 10.94
N SER A 86 18.49 22.47 12.14
CA SER A 86 19.34 22.31 13.34
C SER A 86 18.65 21.49 14.44
N VAL A 87 17.53 20.81 14.13
CA VAL A 87 16.84 19.99 15.12
C VAL A 87 17.55 18.64 15.30
N GLU A 88 17.64 18.17 16.52
CA GLU A 88 18.12 16.82 16.80
C GLU A 88 17.04 15.80 16.39
N ILE A 89 17.34 14.95 15.40
CA ILE A 89 16.42 13.91 14.92
C ILE A 89 16.68 12.62 15.69
N ILE A 90 15.62 12.06 16.27
CA ILE A 90 15.66 10.80 17.02
C ILE A 90 14.64 9.83 16.40
N GLU A 91 15.13 8.68 15.99
CA GLU A 91 14.31 7.64 15.38
C GLU A 91 13.43 6.92 16.42
N ALA A 92 12.21 6.63 16.03
CA ALA A 92 11.25 5.86 16.81
C ALA A 92 10.74 4.66 16.00
N SER A 93 10.30 3.61 16.68
CA SER A 93 9.80 2.37 16.04
C SER A 93 8.50 2.55 15.24
N SER A 94 7.78 3.66 15.46
CA SER A 94 6.60 4.04 14.68
C SER A 94 6.32 5.54 14.85
N THR A 95 5.52 6.11 13.93
CA THR A 95 5.05 7.50 14.05
C THR A 95 4.15 7.70 15.27
N THR A 96 3.39 6.67 15.66
CA THR A 96 2.59 6.69 16.90
C THR A 96 3.47 6.73 18.15
N ARG A 97 4.54 5.93 18.19
CA ARG A 97 5.52 5.98 19.28
C ARG A 97 6.23 7.34 19.35
N ALA A 98 6.55 7.91 18.21
CA ALA A 98 7.12 9.26 18.12
C ALA A 98 6.19 10.33 18.74
N ALA A 99 4.89 10.28 18.46
CA ALA A 99 3.90 11.16 19.03
C ALA A 99 3.81 10.99 20.56
N GLU A 100 3.82 9.77 21.06
CA GLU A 100 3.84 9.47 22.49
C GLU A 100 5.08 10.06 23.18
N MET A 101 6.28 9.92 22.57
CA MET A 101 7.52 10.51 23.09
C MET A 101 7.47 12.04 23.11
N ALA A 102 6.94 12.67 22.05
CA ALA A 102 6.78 14.12 22.00
C ALA A 102 5.76 14.66 23.01
N ALA A 103 4.75 13.88 23.37
CA ALA A 103 3.79 14.23 24.42
C ALA A 103 4.45 14.33 25.80
N ALA A 104 5.45 13.51 26.07
CA ALA A 104 6.16 13.46 27.34
C ALA A 104 7.23 14.57 27.50
N GLU A 105 7.67 15.22 26.40
CA GLU A 105 8.79 16.19 26.44
C GLU A 105 8.39 17.55 25.85
N LYS A 106 8.43 18.62 26.69
CA LYS A 106 7.99 19.97 26.30
C LYS A 106 8.81 20.61 25.16
N SER A 107 10.08 20.25 25.01
CA SER A 107 10.99 20.75 23.97
C SER A 107 11.03 19.88 22.73
N ALA A 108 10.16 18.88 22.64
CA ALA A 108 10.10 17.95 21.52
C ALA A 108 8.90 18.19 20.62
N ALA A 109 9.05 17.67 19.39
CA ALA A 109 7.98 17.52 18.41
C ALA A 109 8.06 16.12 17.78
N ALA A 110 7.03 15.72 17.07
CA ALA A 110 7.06 14.51 16.27
C ALA A 110 6.50 14.76 14.86
N ILE A 111 6.96 13.97 13.90
CA ILE A 111 6.24 13.79 12.65
C ILE A 111 5.32 12.58 12.81
N ALA A 112 4.02 12.81 12.71
CA ALA A 112 2.99 11.80 12.89
C ALA A 112 1.71 12.16 12.11
N GLY A 113 0.78 11.22 12.00
CA GLY A 113 -0.54 11.51 11.44
C GLY A 113 -1.45 12.26 12.41
N SER A 114 -2.48 12.93 11.89
CA SER A 114 -3.45 13.71 12.68
C SER A 114 -4.17 12.88 13.76
N LEU A 115 -4.44 11.59 13.52
CA LEU A 115 -5.02 10.68 14.51
C LEU A 115 -4.11 10.47 15.72
N ALA A 116 -2.79 10.43 15.52
CA ALA A 116 -1.84 10.33 16.62
C ALA A 116 -1.82 11.63 17.45
N ALA A 117 -1.94 12.79 16.79
CA ALA A 117 -2.08 14.06 17.49
C ALA A 117 -3.30 14.08 18.41
N GLN A 118 -4.46 13.66 17.91
CA GLN A 118 -5.69 13.56 18.72
C GLN A 118 -5.54 12.58 19.88
N ARG A 119 -4.96 11.41 19.64
CA ARG A 119 -4.81 10.34 20.65
C ARG A 119 -3.93 10.76 21.83
N TYR A 120 -2.90 11.56 21.58
CA TYR A 120 -1.91 11.98 22.58
C TYR A 120 -2.07 13.44 23.00
N ASP A 121 -3.18 14.08 22.68
CA ASP A 121 -3.50 15.49 22.99
C ASP A 121 -2.38 16.45 22.55
N LEU A 122 -1.88 16.24 21.33
CA LEU A 122 -0.86 17.06 20.72
C LEU A 122 -1.47 18.09 19.78
N GLN A 123 -0.85 19.27 19.74
CA GLN A 123 -1.21 20.32 18.80
C GLN A 123 -0.51 20.11 17.46
N ILE A 124 -1.25 20.24 16.38
CA ILE A 124 -0.70 20.22 15.03
C ILE A 124 -0.13 21.62 14.75
N VAL A 125 1.17 21.66 14.50
CA VAL A 125 1.90 22.91 14.19
C VAL A 125 1.85 23.16 12.69
N ASP A 126 2.07 22.09 11.90
CA ASP A 126 2.07 22.14 10.45
C ASP A 126 1.48 20.86 9.87
N GLN A 127 0.82 20.96 8.72
CA GLN A 127 0.13 19.85 8.08
C GLN A 127 0.67 19.62 6.67
N ASN A 128 0.55 18.36 6.21
CA ASN A 128 0.95 18.00 4.86
C ASN A 128 2.42 18.31 4.54
N ILE A 129 3.29 18.01 5.51
CA ILE A 129 4.72 18.31 5.44
C ILE A 129 5.52 17.27 4.63
N GLN A 130 4.85 16.25 4.08
CA GLN A 130 5.48 15.28 3.18
C GLN A 130 5.86 15.93 1.85
N ASP A 131 7.05 15.56 1.33
CA ASP A 131 7.59 16.09 0.09
C ASP A 131 6.75 15.69 -1.14
N ASN A 132 6.13 14.49 -1.10
CA ASN A 132 5.22 14.02 -2.14
C ASN A 132 3.76 14.07 -1.67
N ALA A 133 2.99 15.01 -2.20
CA ALA A 133 1.57 15.17 -1.90
C ALA A 133 0.69 13.99 -2.38
N SER A 134 1.17 13.19 -3.35
CA SER A 134 0.47 12.02 -3.89
C SER A 134 0.78 10.74 -3.12
N ASN A 135 1.47 10.82 -1.97
CA ASN A 135 1.78 9.64 -1.16
C ASN A 135 0.51 8.99 -0.63
N ALA A 136 0.33 7.72 -0.96
CA ALA A 136 -0.83 6.94 -0.54
C ALA A 136 -0.44 5.50 -0.23
N THR A 137 -1.13 4.91 0.71
CA THR A 137 -1.01 3.49 1.04
C THR A 137 -2.24 2.75 0.55
N ARG A 138 -2.00 1.61 -0.11
CA ARG A 138 -3.02 0.72 -0.62
C ARG A 138 -3.12 -0.51 0.28
N PHE A 139 -4.31 -0.78 0.75
CA PHE A 139 -4.65 -1.96 1.54
C PHE A 139 -5.59 -2.85 0.74
N PHE A 140 -5.40 -4.16 0.84
CA PHE A 140 -6.37 -5.13 0.38
C PHE A 140 -7.28 -5.57 1.51
N VAL A 141 -8.57 -5.66 1.21
CA VAL A 141 -9.57 -6.29 2.07
C VAL A 141 -9.76 -7.72 1.58
N LEU A 142 -9.54 -8.67 2.48
CA LEU A 142 -9.63 -10.09 2.17
C LEU A 142 -10.92 -10.69 2.70
N GLY A 143 -11.52 -11.56 1.91
CA GLY A 143 -12.73 -12.29 2.27
C GLY A 143 -12.75 -13.69 1.65
N ARG A 144 -13.75 -14.48 2.02
CA ARG A 144 -13.92 -15.86 1.50
C ARG A 144 -14.72 -15.93 0.19
N LYS A 145 -15.53 -14.92 -0.10
CA LYS A 145 -16.37 -14.83 -1.28
C LYS A 145 -15.96 -13.64 -2.12
N CYS A 146 -16.02 -13.76 -3.42
CA CYS A 146 -15.80 -12.64 -4.32
C CYS A 146 -16.89 -11.58 -4.17
N SER A 147 -16.53 -10.33 -4.37
CA SER A 147 -17.49 -9.22 -4.45
C SER A 147 -18.25 -9.25 -5.78
N PRO A 148 -19.50 -8.78 -5.83
CA PRO A 148 -20.19 -8.57 -7.10
C PRO A 148 -19.54 -7.43 -7.88
N SER A 149 -19.76 -7.42 -9.21
CA SER A 149 -19.28 -6.32 -10.07
C SER A 149 -19.91 -4.98 -9.70
N THR A 150 -19.09 -3.94 -9.71
CA THR A 150 -19.50 -2.54 -9.44
C THR A 150 -19.41 -1.66 -10.69
N GLY A 151 -18.80 -2.18 -11.77
CA GLY A 151 -18.51 -1.42 -12.99
C GLY A 151 -17.24 -0.56 -12.91
N LYS A 152 -16.57 -0.51 -11.75
CA LYS A 152 -15.24 0.11 -11.54
C LYS A 152 -14.36 -0.86 -10.77
N ASP A 153 -14.15 -2.02 -11.38
CA ASP A 153 -13.48 -3.13 -10.72
C ASP A 153 -12.07 -3.32 -11.25
N ARG A 154 -11.29 -4.04 -10.49
CA ARG A 154 -9.95 -4.49 -10.86
C ARG A 154 -9.80 -5.95 -10.50
N THR A 155 -9.19 -6.72 -11.37
CA THR A 155 -8.88 -8.12 -11.14
C THR A 155 -7.38 -8.27 -10.88
N SER A 156 -7.03 -8.93 -9.79
CA SER A 156 -5.65 -9.32 -9.48
C SER A 156 -5.46 -10.82 -9.72
N LEU A 157 -4.43 -11.17 -10.44
CA LEU A 157 -4.09 -12.52 -10.83
C LEU A 157 -2.68 -12.87 -10.35
N VAL A 158 -2.46 -14.15 -10.07
CA VAL A 158 -1.11 -14.73 -9.91
C VAL A 158 -0.92 -15.75 -11.02
N VAL A 159 0.11 -15.54 -11.83
CA VAL A 159 0.44 -16.41 -12.97
C VAL A 159 1.84 -16.96 -12.77
N GLY A 160 1.98 -18.29 -12.73
CA GLY A 160 3.26 -18.99 -12.76
C GLY A 160 3.69 -19.18 -14.20
N ILE A 161 4.95 -18.88 -14.52
CA ILE A 161 5.51 -19.13 -15.85
C ILE A 161 6.86 -19.81 -15.73
N GLU A 162 7.13 -20.71 -16.70
CA GLU A 162 8.43 -21.30 -16.87
C GLU A 162 9.47 -20.26 -17.33
N ASP A 163 10.72 -20.43 -16.88
CA ASP A 163 11.84 -19.61 -17.35
C ASP A 163 12.23 -20.01 -18.78
N LYS A 164 11.63 -19.33 -19.75
CA LYS A 164 11.94 -19.51 -21.18
C LYS A 164 11.83 -18.20 -21.94
N VAL A 165 12.56 -18.12 -23.05
CA VAL A 165 12.55 -16.93 -23.92
C VAL A 165 11.11 -16.64 -24.38
N GLY A 166 10.65 -15.38 -24.15
CA GLY A 166 9.33 -14.92 -24.56
C GLY A 166 8.18 -15.27 -23.61
N ALA A 167 8.42 -15.98 -22.49
CA ALA A 167 7.37 -16.40 -21.56
C ALA A 167 6.54 -15.22 -21.04
N LEU A 168 7.17 -14.14 -20.60
CA LEU A 168 6.46 -12.94 -20.15
C LEU A 168 5.62 -12.30 -21.26
N HIS A 169 6.13 -12.27 -22.49
CA HIS A 169 5.38 -11.76 -23.64
C HIS A 169 4.11 -12.59 -23.89
N GLN A 170 4.19 -13.91 -23.75
CA GLN A 170 3.03 -14.80 -23.89
C GLN A 170 1.97 -14.49 -22.83
N VAL A 171 2.36 -14.24 -21.57
CA VAL A 171 1.43 -13.86 -20.48
C VAL A 171 0.75 -12.50 -20.75
N MET A 172 1.43 -11.56 -21.41
CA MET A 172 0.87 -10.24 -21.69
C MET A 172 -0.10 -10.24 -22.89
N GLU A 173 0.02 -11.22 -23.79
CA GLU A 173 -0.76 -11.26 -25.04
C GLU A 173 -2.28 -11.39 -24.83
N PRO A 174 -2.83 -12.19 -23.89
CA PRO A 174 -4.25 -12.24 -23.59
C PRO A 174 -4.83 -10.88 -23.17
N PHE A 175 -4.10 -10.10 -22.39
CA PHE A 175 -4.55 -8.75 -21.99
C PHE A 175 -4.62 -7.82 -23.19
N ARG A 176 -3.62 -7.81 -24.07
CA ARG A 176 -3.61 -7.02 -25.29
C ARG A 176 -4.76 -7.40 -26.25
N LYS A 177 -4.97 -8.70 -26.50
CA LYS A 177 -6.04 -9.20 -27.37
C LYS A 177 -7.42 -8.81 -26.87
N ASN A 178 -7.65 -8.91 -25.55
CA ASN A 178 -8.93 -8.58 -24.94
C ASN A 178 -9.07 -7.08 -24.60
N LYS A 179 -8.09 -6.25 -24.98
CA LYS A 179 -8.07 -4.77 -24.74
C LYS A 179 -8.24 -4.44 -23.26
N LEU A 180 -7.55 -5.17 -22.39
CA LEU A 180 -7.50 -4.96 -20.96
C LEU A 180 -6.27 -4.11 -20.61
N ASN A 181 -6.49 -3.07 -19.82
CA ASN A 181 -5.40 -2.26 -19.29
C ASN A 181 -4.82 -2.97 -18.06
N MET A 182 -3.51 -3.24 -18.11
CA MET A 182 -2.76 -3.75 -16.96
C MET A 182 -2.32 -2.55 -16.11
N THR A 183 -2.65 -2.56 -14.83
CA THR A 183 -2.34 -1.45 -13.91
C THR A 183 -1.18 -1.77 -12.97
N LYS A 184 -0.80 -3.04 -12.88
CA LYS A 184 0.35 -3.51 -12.09
C LYS A 184 0.91 -4.79 -12.68
N ILE A 185 2.21 -4.94 -12.60
CA ILE A 185 2.93 -6.19 -12.75
C ILE A 185 4.09 -6.24 -11.76
N GLU A 186 4.18 -7.34 -11.01
CA GLU A 186 5.22 -7.58 -10.03
C GLU A 186 5.70 -9.00 -10.14
N SER A 187 7.00 -9.23 -10.27
CA SER A 187 7.59 -10.56 -10.36
C SER A 187 8.20 -11.00 -9.03
N ARG A 188 7.96 -12.26 -8.65
CA ARG A 188 8.50 -12.85 -7.43
C ARG A 188 9.01 -14.26 -7.69
N PRO A 189 10.15 -14.67 -7.11
CA PRO A 189 10.55 -16.08 -7.12
C PRO A 189 9.47 -16.94 -6.46
N SER A 190 9.12 -18.09 -7.08
CA SER A 190 8.09 -18.99 -6.54
C SER A 190 8.46 -19.62 -5.21
N LYS A 191 9.75 -19.70 -4.91
CA LYS A 191 10.34 -20.43 -3.77
C LYS A 191 10.05 -21.93 -3.76
N ARG A 192 9.32 -22.44 -4.75
CA ARG A 192 9.01 -23.88 -4.90
C ARG A 192 10.02 -24.58 -5.77
N LYS A 193 10.47 -23.92 -6.83
CA LYS A 193 11.47 -24.43 -7.77
C LYS A 193 12.46 -23.32 -8.10
N ALA A 194 13.73 -23.67 -8.24
CA ALA A 194 14.76 -22.71 -8.63
C ALA A 194 14.44 -22.12 -10.01
N TRP A 195 14.58 -20.81 -10.14
CA TRP A 195 14.35 -20.05 -11.39
C TRP A 195 12.91 -20.04 -11.90
N GLU A 196 11.94 -20.42 -11.09
CA GLU A 196 10.52 -20.26 -11.38
C GLU A 196 10.02 -18.95 -10.78
N TYR A 197 9.24 -18.19 -11.56
CA TYR A 197 8.70 -16.89 -11.14
C TYR A 197 7.18 -16.88 -11.13
N LEU A 198 6.63 -16.18 -10.15
CA LEU A 198 5.21 -15.84 -10.08
C LEU A 198 5.05 -14.37 -10.46
N PHE A 199 4.10 -14.08 -11.32
CA PHE A 199 3.74 -12.73 -11.71
C PHE A 199 2.41 -12.35 -11.10
N PHE A 200 2.42 -11.29 -10.30
CA PHE A 200 1.22 -10.67 -9.75
C PHE A 200 0.80 -9.56 -10.70
N ILE A 201 -0.37 -9.69 -11.28
CA ILE A 201 -0.87 -8.80 -12.33
C ILE A 201 -2.21 -8.24 -11.90
N ASP A 202 -2.35 -6.90 -11.94
CA ASP A 202 -3.64 -6.24 -11.82
C ASP A 202 -4.08 -5.73 -13.18
N CYS A 203 -5.35 -5.95 -13.54
CA CYS A 203 -5.98 -5.38 -14.73
C CYS A 203 -7.33 -4.78 -14.40
N ASP A 204 -7.74 -3.76 -15.16
CA ASP A 204 -9.05 -3.15 -15.04
C ASP A 204 -10.16 -4.11 -15.49
N GLY A 205 -11.27 -4.12 -14.75
CA GLY A 205 -12.44 -4.94 -14.98
C GLY A 205 -12.68 -6.02 -13.92
N HIS A 206 -13.92 -6.46 -13.83
CA HIS A 206 -14.34 -7.57 -12.96
C HIS A 206 -14.05 -8.92 -13.63
N PHE A 207 -13.72 -9.94 -12.86
CA PHE A 207 -13.38 -11.25 -13.40
C PHE A 207 -14.52 -11.92 -14.20
N GLU A 208 -15.76 -11.56 -13.90
CA GLU A 208 -16.94 -12.04 -14.63
C GLU A 208 -17.19 -11.24 -15.91
N ASP A 209 -16.50 -10.11 -16.12
CA ASP A 209 -16.58 -9.38 -17.38
C ASP A 209 -16.03 -10.24 -18.50
N LYS A 210 -16.76 -10.35 -19.61
CA LYS A 210 -16.42 -11.21 -20.74
C LYS A 210 -14.96 -11.08 -21.20
N LYS A 211 -14.42 -9.84 -21.22
CA LYS A 211 -13.04 -9.59 -21.64
C LYS A 211 -12.03 -10.17 -20.64
N VAL A 212 -12.29 -9.98 -19.35
CA VAL A 212 -11.40 -10.47 -18.28
C VAL A 212 -11.47 -12.00 -18.21
N ALA A 213 -12.68 -12.57 -18.25
CA ALA A 213 -12.90 -14.03 -18.25
C ALA A 213 -12.19 -14.71 -19.43
N ASN A 214 -12.25 -14.11 -20.63
CA ASN A 214 -11.55 -14.63 -21.81
C ASN A 214 -10.02 -14.62 -21.61
N ALA A 215 -9.47 -13.52 -21.08
CA ALA A 215 -8.02 -13.42 -20.82
C ALA A 215 -7.57 -14.44 -19.78
N ILE A 216 -8.35 -14.66 -18.72
CA ILE A 216 -8.08 -15.66 -17.69
C ILE A 216 -8.08 -17.06 -18.31
N ALA A 217 -9.08 -17.40 -19.12
CA ALA A 217 -9.15 -18.70 -19.78
C ALA A 217 -7.95 -18.94 -20.72
N GLU A 218 -7.49 -17.91 -21.45
CA GLU A 218 -6.28 -18.02 -22.28
C GLU A 218 -5.02 -18.25 -21.42
N LEU A 219 -4.92 -17.62 -20.25
CA LEU A 219 -3.79 -17.80 -19.32
C LEU A 219 -3.77 -19.22 -18.71
N ASP A 220 -4.94 -19.75 -18.32
CA ASP A 220 -5.07 -21.10 -17.75
C ASP A 220 -4.60 -22.20 -18.71
N HIS A 221 -4.71 -21.96 -20.02
CA HIS A 221 -4.21 -22.90 -21.05
C HIS A 221 -2.69 -22.83 -21.26
N MET A 222 -2.02 -21.82 -20.71
CA MET A 222 -0.57 -21.60 -20.86
C MET A 222 0.24 -22.06 -19.64
N SER A 223 -0.44 -22.36 -18.52
CA SER A 223 0.15 -22.67 -17.20
C SER A 223 0.44 -24.16 -17.03
#